data_6edc0b6794840e7d57c882a98f4f589a
#
_entry.id   6edc0b6794840e7d57c882a98f4f589a
#
_cell.length_a   1.000
_cell.length_b   1.000
_cell.length_c   1.000
_cell.angle_alpha   90.00
_cell.angle_beta   90.00
_cell.angle_gamma   90.00
#
_symmetry.space_group_name_H-M   'P 1'
#
loop_
_entity.id
_entity.type
_entity.pdbx_description
1 polymer ?
#
loop_
_entity_poly.entity_id
_entity_poly.type
_entity_poly.pdbx_seq_one_letter_code
_entity_poly.pdbx_strand_id
1 'polypeptide(L)'
;VSIVVEVVNRQRGVRVDAAWLERIVRRAVAAVGREAALTVVVVNDRGIAQVHRRWLGISGPTDVITFDLAAAGPAGGLLAGDIVTSAETARRVARELGWQTRHELAYYVVHGLLHLAGYDDGTPGERRRMRRQERSVMAAVGLPPPPRRPPRPPHAR
;
A
#
# COMPACT_ATOMS: atom_id res chain seq x y z
N VAL A 1 -2.87 -10.27 -20.01
CA VAL A 1 -2.16 -9.71 -18.85
C VAL A 1 -2.53 -10.54 -17.63
N SER A 2 -1.53 -11.11 -16.99
CA SER A 2 -1.73 -11.94 -15.79
C SER A 2 -1.63 -11.08 -14.54
N ILE A 3 -2.70 -11.08 -13.72
CA ILE A 3 -2.73 -10.38 -12.43
C ILE A 3 -3.17 -11.38 -11.38
N VAL A 4 -2.25 -11.73 -10.49
CA VAL A 4 -2.50 -12.60 -9.35
C VAL A 4 -2.36 -11.76 -8.09
N VAL A 5 -3.43 -11.63 -7.32
CA VAL A 5 -3.46 -10.88 -6.07
C VAL A 5 -4.15 -11.73 -5.03
N GLU A 6 -3.50 -11.89 -3.89
CA GLU A 6 -4.09 -12.50 -2.70
C GLU A 6 -4.09 -11.48 -1.56
N VAL A 7 -5.21 -11.36 -0.87
CA VAL A 7 -5.33 -10.53 0.33
C VAL A 7 -5.55 -11.45 1.53
N VAL A 8 -4.64 -11.39 2.48
CA VAL A 8 -4.70 -12.18 3.72
C VAL A 8 -4.93 -11.23 4.90
N ASN A 9 -6.08 -11.35 5.56
CA ASN A 9 -6.39 -10.57 6.75
C ASN A 9 -6.03 -11.35 8.00
N ARG A 10 -4.98 -10.93 8.69
CA ARG A 10 -4.45 -11.59 9.90
C ARG A 10 -4.75 -10.83 11.18
N GLN A 11 -5.76 -9.98 11.18
CA GLN A 11 -6.18 -9.23 12.36
C GLN A 11 -7.70 -9.28 12.52
N ARG A 12 -8.21 -8.96 13.70
CA ARG A 12 -9.64 -9.02 14.02
C ARG A 12 -10.20 -7.70 14.54
N GLY A 13 -9.35 -6.78 14.98
CA GLY A 13 -9.78 -5.56 15.65
C GLY A 13 -10.48 -4.54 14.75
N VAL A 14 -10.19 -4.56 13.46
CA VAL A 14 -10.79 -3.70 12.46
C VAL A 14 -11.49 -4.55 11.42
N ARG A 15 -12.72 -4.18 11.08
CA ARG A 15 -13.46 -4.86 10.03
C ARG A 15 -12.83 -4.57 8.67
N VAL A 16 -12.39 -5.62 7.97
CA VAL A 16 -11.77 -5.52 6.65
C VAL A 16 -12.48 -6.50 5.70
N ASP A 17 -12.99 -5.96 4.60
CA ASP A 17 -13.52 -6.77 3.51
C ASP A 17 -12.36 -7.14 2.57
N ALA A 18 -11.79 -8.32 2.78
CA ALA A 18 -10.64 -8.79 2.01
C ALA A 18 -10.98 -8.98 0.52
N ALA A 19 -12.18 -9.43 0.20
CA ALA A 19 -12.61 -9.60 -1.19
C ALA A 19 -12.74 -8.26 -1.91
N TRP A 20 -13.26 -7.24 -1.25
CA TRP A 20 -13.32 -5.89 -1.79
C TRP A 20 -11.92 -5.34 -2.04
N LEU A 21 -11.03 -5.47 -1.06
CA LEU A 21 -9.65 -5.00 -1.18
C LEU A 21 -8.92 -5.70 -2.34
N GLU A 22 -9.10 -7.00 -2.47
CA GLU A 22 -8.52 -7.75 -3.59
C GLU A 22 -8.98 -7.20 -4.94
N ARG A 23 -10.28 -6.93 -5.10
CA ARG A 23 -10.81 -6.34 -6.35
C ARG A 23 -10.19 -4.97 -6.63
N ILE A 24 -10.05 -4.14 -5.60
CA ILE A 24 -9.41 -2.81 -5.73
C ILE A 24 -7.96 -2.96 -6.17
N VAL A 25 -7.21 -3.85 -5.54
CA VAL A 25 -5.79 -4.05 -5.86
C VAL A 25 -5.63 -4.58 -7.29
N ARG A 26 -6.46 -5.51 -7.73
CA ARG A 26 -6.45 -6.00 -9.13
C ARG A 26 -6.68 -4.86 -10.12
N ARG A 27 -7.65 -3.99 -9.85
CA ARG A 27 -7.93 -2.83 -10.69
C ARG A 27 -6.78 -1.84 -10.67
N ALA A 28 -6.15 -1.64 -9.53
CA ALA A 28 -4.99 -0.75 -9.40
C ALA A 28 -3.80 -1.26 -10.24
N VAL A 29 -3.52 -2.57 -10.18
CA VAL A 29 -2.48 -3.19 -11.02
C VAL A 29 -2.78 -3.00 -12.50
N ALA A 30 -4.02 -3.23 -12.90
CA ALA A 30 -4.45 -3.01 -14.29
C ALA A 30 -4.28 -1.55 -14.71
N ALA A 31 -4.61 -0.61 -13.83
CA ALA A 31 -4.44 0.83 -14.09
C ALA A 31 -2.97 1.22 -14.27
N VAL A 32 -2.07 0.56 -13.56
CA VAL A 32 -0.62 0.76 -13.73
C VAL A 32 -0.10 0.12 -15.02
N GLY A 33 -0.88 -0.80 -15.61
CA GLY A 33 -0.53 -1.43 -16.89
C GLY A 33 0.53 -2.52 -16.77
N ARG A 34 0.58 -3.22 -15.65
CA ARG A 34 1.61 -4.22 -15.36
C ARG A 34 1.00 -5.59 -15.07
N GLU A 35 1.77 -6.63 -15.30
CA GLU A 35 1.50 -7.95 -14.74
C GLU A 35 1.94 -7.98 -13.28
N ALA A 36 1.29 -8.80 -12.45
CA ALA A 36 1.60 -8.84 -11.03
C ALA A 36 1.35 -10.20 -10.40
N ALA A 37 2.15 -10.50 -9.40
CA ALA A 37 1.95 -11.57 -8.43
C ALA A 37 2.20 -10.97 -7.04
N LEU A 38 1.12 -10.56 -6.37
CA LEU A 38 1.19 -9.80 -5.13
C LEU A 38 0.45 -10.51 -4.00
N THR A 39 1.02 -10.44 -2.80
CA THR A 39 0.32 -10.77 -1.56
C THR A 39 0.20 -9.52 -0.71
N VAL A 40 -1.02 -9.20 -0.34
CA VAL A 40 -1.32 -8.11 0.61
C VAL A 40 -1.66 -8.74 1.95
N VAL A 41 -0.90 -8.42 2.98
CA VAL A 41 -1.11 -8.93 4.33
C VAL A 41 -1.57 -7.80 5.22
N VAL A 42 -2.80 -7.90 5.71
CA VAL A 42 -3.38 -6.92 6.63
C VAL A 42 -3.16 -7.41 8.06
N VAL A 43 -2.48 -6.60 8.84
CA VAL A 43 -2.13 -6.90 10.24
C VAL A 43 -2.60 -5.76 11.15
N ASN A 44 -2.42 -5.93 12.45
CA ASN A 44 -2.59 -4.85 13.43
C ASN A 44 -1.27 -4.11 13.66
N ASP A 45 -1.29 -3.06 14.48
CA ASP A 45 -0.09 -2.26 14.77
C ASP A 45 1.04 -3.10 15.39
N ARG A 46 0.69 -4.03 16.26
CA ARG A 46 1.67 -4.94 16.85
C ARG A 46 2.32 -5.82 15.78
N GLY A 47 1.53 -6.34 14.86
CA GLY A 47 2.02 -7.18 13.77
C GLY A 47 2.96 -6.44 12.83
N ILE A 48 2.59 -5.23 12.41
CA ILE A 48 3.45 -4.46 11.50
C ILE A 48 4.69 -3.94 12.22
N ALA A 49 4.58 -3.62 13.52
CA ALA A 49 5.75 -3.24 14.32
C ALA A 49 6.78 -4.38 14.40
N GLN A 50 6.34 -5.63 14.52
CA GLN A 50 7.22 -6.79 14.49
C GLN A 50 7.95 -6.93 13.15
N VAL A 51 7.24 -6.76 12.04
CA VAL A 51 7.82 -6.80 10.69
C VAL A 51 8.82 -5.64 10.50
N HIS A 52 8.45 -4.45 10.93
CA HIS A 52 9.27 -3.24 10.83
C HIS A 52 10.59 -3.40 11.58
N ARG A 53 10.52 -3.94 12.80
CA ARG A 53 11.69 -4.18 13.64
C ARG A 53 12.57 -5.30 13.06
N ARG A 54 11.96 -6.43 12.69
CA ARG A 54 12.70 -7.63 12.25
C ARG A 54 13.43 -7.40 10.94
N TRP A 55 12.77 -6.74 9.97
CA TRP A 55 13.28 -6.65 8.60
C TRP A 55 13.94 -5.32 8.28
N LEU A 56 13.57 -4.23 8.97
CA LEU A 56 14.10 -2.90 8.74
C LEU A 56 14.86 -2.33 9.94
N GLY A 57 14.84 -3.01 11.10
CA GLY A 57 15.52 -2.56 12.33
C GLY A 57 14.92 -1.29 12.92
N ILE A 58 13.66 -0.97 12.60
CA ILE A 58 13.00 0.25 13.03
C ILE A 58 11.93 -0.09 14.07
N SER A 59 11.89 0.67 15.17
CA SER A 59 10.91 0.48 16.24
C SER A 59 9.58 1.13 15.90
N GLY A 60 8.50 0.51 16.39
CA GLY A 60 7.16 1.04 16.30
C GLY A 60 6.40 0.66 15.04
N PRO A 61 5.09 0.92 15.04
CA PRO A 61 4.24 0.63 13.88
C PRO A 61 4.48 1.62 12.74
N THR A 62 4.07 1.23 11.55
CA THR A 62 3.99 2.08 10.37
C THR A 62 2.70 1.74 9.63
N ASP A 63 2.41 2.42 8.54
CA ASP A 63 1.21 2.19 7.76
C ASP A 63 1.37 1.05 6.75
N VAL A 64 2.49 1.00 6.02
CA VAL A 64 2.74 -0.01 4.99
C VAL A 64 4.23 -0.31 4.85
N ILE A 65 4.55 -1.57 4.60
CA ILE A 65 5.90 -2.05 4.28
C ILE A 65 5.80 -2.89 3.01
N THR A 66 6.71 -2.68 2.07
CA THR A 66 6.77 -3.45 0.83
C THR A 66 8.04 -4.28 0.75
N PHE A 67 7.92 -5.49 0.22
CA PHE A 67 9.04 -6.38 -0.08
C PHE A 67 9.01 -6.68 -1.57
N ASP A 68 9.99 -6.18 -2.30
CA ASP A 68 10.11 -6.43 -3.73
C ASP A 68 10.76 -7.80 -3.95
N LEU A 69 10.02 -8.70 -4.58
CA LEU A 69 10.45 -10.06 -4.90
C LEU A 69 10.70 -10.25 -6.40
N ALA A 70 10.61 -9.19 -7.20
CA ALA A 70 10.82 -9.27 -8.64
C ALA A 70 12.31 -9.45 -8.95
N ALA A 71 12.65 -10.56 -9.63
CA ALA A 71 14.03 -10.88 -9.97
C ALA A 71 14.68 -9.83 -10.90
N ALA A 72 13.90 -9.22 -11.78
CA ALA A 72 14.37 -8.21 -12.74
C ALA A 72 14.23 -6.77 -12.23
N GLY A 73 13.77 -6.59 -10.98
CA GLY A 73 13.49 -5.27 -10.41
C GLY A 73 12.25 -4.61 -10.97
N PRO A 74 11.93 -3.36 -10.54
CA PRO A 74 10.70 -2.67 -10.89
C PRO A 74 10.50 -2.44 -12.38
N ALA A 75 11.56 -2.32 -13.14
CA ALA A 75 11.51 -2.11 -14.60
C ALA A 75 11.24 -3.39 -15.39
N GLY A 76 11.27 -4.55 -14.75
CA GLY A 76 11.24 -5.85 -15.41
C GLY A 76 9.88 -6.34 -15.90
N GLY A 77 8.83 -5.56 -15.85
CA GLY A 77 7.51 -5.93 -16.33
C GLY A 77 6.60 -6.53 -15.26
N LEU A 78 6.99 -7.63 -14.63
CA LEU A 78 6.23 -8.28 -13.57
C LEU A 78 6.46 -7.59 -12.23
N LEU A 79 5.38 -7.16 -11.59
CA LEU A 79 5.40 -6.72 -10.20
C LEU A 79 5.22 -7.94 -9.31
N ALA A 80 6.22 -8.26 -8.50
CA ALA A 80 6.12 -9.38 -7.57
C ALA A 80 6.57 -8.91 -6.19
N GLY A 81 5.76 -9.15 -5.19
CA GLY A 81 6.12 -8.75 -3.84
C GLY A 81 5.01 -8.92 -2.82
N ASP A 82 5.39 -8.58 -1.58
CA ASP A 82 4.48 -8.55 -0.45
C ASP A 82 4.26 -7.11 0.00
N ILE A 83 3.02 -6.79 0.29
CA ILE A 83 2.62 -5.50 0.85
C ILE A 83 1.98 -5.78 2.20
N VAL A 84 2.62 -5.35 3.28
CA VAL A 84 2.14 -5.51 4.65
C VAL A 84 1.60 -4.18 5.13
N THR A 85 0.37 -4.14 5.62
CA THR A 85 -0.28 -2.90 6.01
C THR A 85 -1.08 -3.06 7.32
N SER A 86 -1.18 -1.97 8.10
CA SER A 86 -1.88 -1.97 9.38
C SER A 86 -3.29 -1.41 9.24
N ALA A 87 -4.28 -2.26 9.55
CA ALA A 87 -5.68 -1.83 9.61
C ALA A 87 -5.95 -0.89 10.79
N GLU A 88 -5.27 -1.05 11.92
CA GLU A 88 -5.42 -0.14 13.06
C GLU A 88 -4.89 1.25 12.76
N THR A 89 -3.73 1.34 12.12
CA THR A 89 -3.20 2.63 11.66
C THR A 89 -4.14 3.27 10.63
N ALA A 90 -4.66 2.48 9.69
CA ALA A 90 -5.61 2.98 8.71
C ALA A 90 -6.86 3.58 9.36
N ARG A 91 -7.42 2.90 10.36
CA ARG A 91 -8.59 3.41 11.10
C ARG A 91 -8.30 4.71 11.84
N ARG A 92 -7.17 4.77 12.53
CA ARG A 92 -6.78 5.97 13.28
C ARG A 92 -6.56 7.16 12.35
N VAL A 93 -5.79 6.98 11.29
CA VAL A 93 -5.48 8.04 10.34
C VAL A 93 -6.72 8.46 9.54
N ALA A 94 -7.57 7.51 9.15
CA ALA A 94 -8.82 7.83 8.45
C ALA A 94 -9.72 8.75 9.29
N ARG A 95 -9.82 8.50 10.60
CA ARG A 95 -10.57 9.38 11.52
C ARG A 95 -9.99 10.79 11.57
N GLU A 96 -8.67 10.90 11.62
CA GLU A 96 -7.99 12.20 11.63
C GLU A 96 -8.20 12.97 10.32
N LEU A 97 -8.21 12.26 9.19
CA LEU A 97 -8.35 12.86 7.86
C LEU A 97 -9.81 13.04 7.42
N GLY A 98 -10.76 12.45 8.13
CA GLY A 98 -12.18 12.59 7.84
C GLY A 98 -12.68 11.77 6.65
N TRP A 99 -12.08 10.60 6.38
CA TRP A 99 -12.61 9.68 5.38
C TRP A 99 -12.71 8.24 5.89
N GLN A 100 -13.10 7.30 5.05
CA GLN A 100 -13.40 5.95 5.50
C GLN A 100 -12.11 5.12 5.69
N THR A 101 -12.13 4.25 6.70
CA THR A 101 -11.01 3.34 6.99
C THR A 101 -10.62 2.52 5.77
N ARG A 102 -11.59 1.97 5.03
CA ARG A 102 -11.32 1.16 3.83
C ARG A 102 -10.61 1.97 2.73
N HIS A 103 -10.89 3.27 2.62
CA HIS A 103 -10.23 4.15 1.68
C HIS A 103 -8.78 4.40 2.05
N GLU A 104 -8.51 4.62 3.34
CA GLU A 104 -7.14 4.77 3.82
C GLU A 104 -6.35 3.48 3.63
N LEU A 105 -6.95 2.33 3.95
CA LEU A 105 -6.30 1.03 3.76
C LEU A 105 -5.98 0.77 2.28
N ALA A 106 -6.92 1.02 1.39
CA ALA A 106 -6.70 0.92 -0.06
C ALA A 106 -5.58 1.87 -0.53
N TYR A 107 -5.57 3.09 0.00
CA TYR A 107 -4.51 4.06 -0.29
C TYR A 107 -3.13 3.53 0.11
N TYR A 108 -3.00 2.89 1.28
CA TYR A 108 -1.72 2.30 1.71
C TYR A 108 -1.26 1.22 0.73
N VAL A 109 -2.17 0.39 0.27
CA VAL A 109 -1.83 -0.67 -0.69
C VAL A 109 -1.44 -0.07 -2.05
N VAL A 110 -2.16 0.93 -2.52
CA VAL A 110 -1.82 1.65 -3.77
C VAL A 110 -0.42 2.28 -3.67
N HIS A 111 -0.12 2.93 -2.53
CA HIS A 111 1.19 3.51 -2.29
C HIS A 111 2.30 2.44 -2.34
N GLY A 112 2.08 1.31 -1.67
CA GLY A 112 3.01 0.18 -1.71
C GLY A 112 3.19 -0.41 -3.11
N LEU A 113 2.10 -0.54 -3.86
CA LEU A 113 2.12 -0.99 -5.24
C LEU A 113 2.96 -0.06 -6.11
N LEU A 114 2.82 1.24 -5.94
CA LEU A 114 3.61 2.22 -6.70
C LEU A 114 5.09 2.16 -6.36
N HIS A 115 5.46 1.90 -5.11
CA HIS A 115 6.85 1.62 -4.76
C HIS A 115 7.38 0.38 -5.50
N LEU A 116 6.62 -0.68 -5.55
CA LEU A 116 6.99 -1.89 -6.31
C LEU A 116 7.12 -1.60 -7.81
N ALA A 117 6.34 -0.65 -8.31
CA ALA A 117 6.42 -0.22 -9.71
C ALA A 117 7.59 0.74 -10.01
N GLY A 118 8.36 1.12 -8.99
CA GLY A 118 9.55 1.94 -9.14
C GLY A 118 9.40 3.41 -8.78
N TYR A 119 8.24 3.83 -8.28
CA TYR A 119 8.05 5.21 -7.80
C TYR A 119 8.63 5.37 -6.41
N ASP A 120 9.42 6.41 -6.21
CA ASP A 120 10.01 6.76 -4.92
C ASP A 120 9.40 8.03 -4.34
N ASP A 121 9.73 8.32 -3.07
CA ASP A 121 9.24 9.49 -2.36
C ASP A 121 10.31 10.15 -1.48
N GLY A 122 11.58 9.91 -1.78
CA GLY A 122 12.72 10.43 -1.02
C GLY A 122 13.05 11.90 -1.27
N THR A 123 12.70 12.42 -2.44
CA THR A 123 12.94 13.82 -2.83
C THR A 123 11.62 14.55 -3.05
N PRO A 124 11.61 15.91 -3.01
CA PRO A 124 10.39 16.66 -3.31
C PRO A 124 9.80 16.36 -4.69
N GLY A 125 10.63 16.19 -5.70
CA GLY A 125 10.18 15.82 -7.05
C GLY A 125 9.57 14.42 -7.12
N GLU A 126 10.21 13.46 -6.47
CA GLU A 126 9.70 12.10 -6.36
C GLU A 126 8.37 12.07 -5.61
N ARG A 127 8.24 12.80 -4.49
CA ARG A 127 6.99 12.90 -3.75
C ARG A 127 5.86 13.48 -4.60
N ARG A 128 6.13 14.49 -5.41
CA ARG A 128 5.13 15.06 -6.32
C ARG A 128 4.66 14.05 -7.37
N ARG A 129 5.59 13.29 -7.95
CA ARG A 129 5.26 12.23 -8.91
C ARG A 129 4.45 11.11 -8.24
N MET A 130 4.86 10.68 -7.05
CA MET A 130 4.16 9.67 -6.28
C MET A 130 2.71 10.10 -6.01
N ARG A 131 2.49 11.33 -5.53
CA ARG A 131 1.14 11.84 -5.26
C ARG A 131 0.27 11.91 -6.51
N ARG A 132 0.84 12.29 -7.66
CA ARG A 132 0.08 12.29 -8.92
C ARG A 132 -0.35 10.88 -9.30
N GLN A 133 0.54 9.92 -9.16
CA GLN A 133 0.23 8.53 -9.46
C GLN A 133 -0.79 7.95 -8.47
N GLU A 134 -0.66 8.24 -7.20
CA GLU A 134 -1.64 7.84 -6.19
C GLU A 134 -3.04 8.34 -6.55
N ARG A 135 -3.17 9.62 -6.86
CA ARG A 135 -4.47 10.19 -7.27
C ARG A 135 -5.01 9.56 -8.56
N SER A 136 -4.15 9.35 -9.53
CA SER A 136 -4.51 8.73 -10.80
C SER A 136 -5.05 7.31 -10.61
N VAL A 137 -4.34 6.50 -9.83
CA VAL A 137 -4.74 5.11 -9.56
C VAL A 137 -6.00 5.05 -8.72
N MET A 138 -6.11 5.88 -7.67
CA MET A 138 -7.31 5.94 -6.84
C MET A 138 -8.54 6.31 -7.68
N ALA A 139 -8.43 7.27 -8.57
CA ALA A 139 -9.50 7.64 -9.48
C ALA A 139 -9.86 6.49 -10.42
N ALA A 140 -8.86 5.80 -10.96
CA ALA A 140 -9.07 4.69 -11.89
C ALA A 140 -9.80 3.50 -11.24
N VAL A 141 -9.62 3.29 -9.93
CA VAL A 141 -10.34 2.23 -9.20
C VAL A 141 -11.67 2.71 -8.60
N GLY A 142 -12.06 3.95 -8.86
CA GLY A 142 -13.34 4.52 -8.40
C GLY A 142 -13.36 4.96 -6.94
N LEU A 143 -12.19 5.25 -6.36
CA LEU A 143 -12.08 5.73 -4.98
C LEU A 143 -11.90 7.25 -4.93
N PRO A 144 -12.28 7.88 -3.79
CA PRO A 144 -12.06 9.32 -3.62
C PRO A 144 -10.57 9.66 -3.68
N PRO A 145 -10.21 10.89 -4.05
CA PRO A 145 -8.82 11.33 -3.99
C PRO A 145 -8.34 11.34 -2.53
N PRO A 146 -7.09 10.92 -2.29
CA PRO A 146 -6.55 10.94 -0.93
C PRO A 146 -6.56 12.34 -0.34
N PRO A 147 -7.01 12.50 0.92
CA PRO A 147 -6.94 13.80 1.59
C PRO A 147 -5.50 14.27 1.75
N ARG A 148 -5.33 15.59 1.88
CA ARG A 148 -4.04 16.18 2.15
C ARG A 148 -3.48 15.67 3.48
N ARG A 149 -2.22 15.29 3.50
CA ARG A 149 -1.56 14.74 4.69
C ARG A 149 -0.13 15.25 4.81
N PRO A 150 0.44 15.24 6.03
CA PRO A 150 1.84 15.59 6.21
C PRO A 150 2.76 14.61 5.48
N PRO A 151 4.00 15.01 5.15
CA PRO A 151 4.97 14.11 4.56
C PRO A 151 5.21 12.88 5.45
N ARG A 152 5.43 11.73 4.82
CA ARG A 152 5.80 10.52 5.54
C ARG A 152 7.20 10.66 6.13
N PRO A 153 7.44 10.12 7.33
CA PRO A 153 8.81 10.00 7.84
C PRO A 153 9.67 9.17 6.88
N PRO A 154 10.98 9.45 6.76
CA PRO A 154 11.86 8.73 5.84
C PRO A 154 11.89 7.21 6.03
N HIS A 155 11.65 6.74 7.23
CA HIS A 155 11.64 5.32 7.58
C HIS A 155 10.28 4.63 7.43
N ALA A 156 9.25 5.33 7.02
CA ALA A 156 7.89 4.80 6.86
C ALA A 156 7.62 4.24 5.46
N ARG A 157 8.63 3.68 4.84
CA ARG A 157 8.54 3.11 3.50
C ARG A 157 8.36 1.60 3.54
#